data_5dcc63d7579d7156de59251dd3306999
#
_entry.id   5dcc63d7579d7156de59251dd3306999
#
_cell.length_a   1.000
_cell.length_b   1.000
_cell.length_c   1.000
_cell.angle_alpha   90.00
_cell.angle_beta   90.00
_cell.angle_gamma   90.00
#
_symmetry.space_group_name_H-M   'P 1'
#
loop_
_entity.id
_entity.type
_entity.pdbx_description
1 polymer ?
#
loop_
_entity_poly.entity_id
_entity_poly.type
_entity_poly.pdbx_seq_one_letter_code
_entity_poly.pdbx_strand_id
1 'polypeptide(L)' 'MNVETIGLWAGATWNALNEAEGKLNIKGLKKATKLKEKEIYAAIGWLARESKVNVNETETDVEVTLL' A
#
# COMPACT_ATOMS: atom_id res chain seq x y z
N MET A 1 -12.56 9.64 6.25
CA MET A 1 -11.09 9.46 6.27
C MET A 1 -10.49 10.39 7.29
N ASN A 2 -9.65 9.86 8.15
CA ASN A 2 -8.91 10.65 9.13
C ASN A 2 -7.56 10.00 9.38
N VAL A 3 -6.72 10.63 10.19
CA VAL A 3 -5.36 10.13 10.43
C VAL A 3 -5.37 8.72 11.02
N GLU A 4 -6.28 8.45 11.94
CA GLU A 4 -6.35 7.13 12.55
C GLU A 4 -6.68 6.03 11.55
N THR A 5 -7.67 6.27 10.68
CA THR A 5 -8.02 5.28 9.67
C THR A 5 -6.93 5.13 8.62
N ILE A 6 -6.26 6.23 8.25
CA ILE A 6 -5.13 6.14 7.32
C ILE A 6 -4.04 5.25 7.90
N GLY A 7 -3.75 5.40 9.20
CA GLY A 7 -2.77 4.56 9.87
C GLY A 7 -3.17 3.08 9.88
N LEU A 8 -4.47 2.79 10.08
CA LEU A 8 -4.96 1.41 10.02
C LEU A 8 -4.81 0.83 8.62
N TRP A 9 -5.15 1.62 7.59
CA TRP A 9 -4.97 1.19 6.21
C TRP A 9 -3.51 0.96 5.88
N ALA A 10 -2.62 1.81 6.41
CA ALA A 10 -1.18 1.65 6.22
C ALA A 10 -0.69 0.33 6.83
N GLY A 11 -1.17 0.01 8.03
CA GLY A 11 -0.83 -1.25 8.68
C GLY A 11 -1.30 -2.46 7.88
N ALA A 12 -2.55 -2.42 7.38
CA ALA A 12 -3.10 -3.50 6.57
C ALA A 12 -2.30 -3.65 5.26
N THR A 13 -1.96 -2.54 4.64
CA THR A 13 -1.18 -2.54 3.40
C THR A 13 0.22 -3.10 3.62
N TRP A 14 0.86 -2.68 4.70
CA TRP A 14 2.19 -3.19 5.06
C TRP A 14 2.15 -4.70 5.28
N ASN A 15 1.15 -5.18 6.03
CA ASN A 15 1.01 -6.62 6.30
C ASN A 15 0.80 -7.41 5.01
N ALA A 16 -0.01 -6.89 4.09
CA ALA A 16 -0.25 -7.54 2.81
C ALA A 16 1.05 -7.64 2.00
N LEU A 17 1.83 -6.56 1.99
CA LEU A 17 3.12 -6.56 1.29
C LEU A 17 4.07 -7.57 1.93
N ASN A 18 4.11 -7.60 3.26
CA ASN A 18 5.00 -8.51 3.96
C ASN A 18 4.65 -9.97 3.66
N GLU A 19 3.36 -10.29 3.61
CA GLU A 19 2.91 -11.65 3.30
C GLU A 19 3.14 -12.03 1.84
N ALA A 20 3.23 -11.04 0.97
CA ALA A 20 3.46 -11.25 -0.47
C ALA A 20 4.94 -11.14 -0.83
N GLU A 21 5.81 -11.38 0.11
CA GLU A 21 7.26 -11.34 -0.09
C GLU A 21 7.78 -9.96 -0.47
N GLY A 22 7.06 -8.93 -0.06
CA GLY A 22 7.53 -7.56 -0.13
C GLY A 22 7.15 -6.76 -1.35
N LYS A 23 6.29 -7.29 -2.22
CA LYS A 23 5.98 -6.59 -3.46
C LYS A 23 4.57 -6.92 -3.94
N LEU A 24 3.78 -5.88 -4.22
CA LEU A 24 2.45 -6.01 -4.84
C LEU A 24 2.16 -4.75 -5.64
N ASN A 25 1.35 -4.91 -6.69
CA ASN A 25 0.81 -3.75 -7.39
C ASN A 25 -0.52 -3.34 -6.74
N ILE A 26 -1.11 -2.24 -7.21
CA ILE A 26 -2.37 -1.73 -6.63
C ILE A 26 -3.48 -2.78 -6.73
N LYS A 27 -3.58 -3.42 -7.87
CA LYS A 27 -4.58 -4.47 -8.08
C LYS A 27 -4.43 -5.60 -7.05
N GLY A 28 -3.20 -6.03 -6.82
CA GLY A 28 -2.90 -7.05 -5.82
C GLY A 28 -3.20 -6.58 -4.41
N LEU A 29 -2.90 -5.33 -4.09
CA LEU A 29 -3.19 -4.76 -2.79
C LEU A 29 -4.70 -4.68 -2.55
N LYS A 30 -5.47 -4.27 -3.54
CA LYS A 30 -6.93 -4.23 -3.43
C LYS A 30 -7.49 -5.62 -3.12
N LYS A 31 -6.96 -6.62 -3.80
CA LYS A 31 -7.41 -8.00 -3.62
C LYS A 31 -7.03 -8.54 -2.24
N ALA A 32 -5.81 -8.27 -1.80
CA ALA A 32 -5.29 -8.78 -0.54
C ALA A 32 -5.91 -8.10 0.67
N THR A 33 -6.12 -6.77 0.60
CA THR A 33 -6.59 -5.99 1.75
C THR A 33 -8.09 -5.75 1.75
N LYS A 34 -8.74 -5.87 0.59
CA LYS A 34 -10.13 -5.49 0.39
C LYS A 34 -10.38 -4.00 0.55
N LEU A 35 -9.33 -3.21 0.59
CA LEU A 35 -9.45 -1.76 0.65
C LEU A 35 -9.79 -1.19 -0.71
N LYS A 36 -10.41 -0.02 -0.70
CA LYS A 36 -10.70 0.73 -1.91
C LYS A 36 -9.42 1.41 -2.40
N GLU A 37 -9.39 1.73 -3.68
CA GLU A 37 -8.21 2.34 -4.29
C GLU A 37 -7.75 3.60 -3.57
N LYS A 38 -8.69 4.50 -3.20
CA LYS A 38 -8.33 5.73 -2.49
C LYS A 38 -7.72 5.44 -1.11
N GLU A 39 -8.18 4.38 -0.46
CA GLU A 39 -7.66 4.00 0.85
C GLU A 39 -6.26 3.45 0.73
N ILE A 40 -6.00 2.69 -0.32
CA ILE A 40 -4.67 2.15 -0.59
C ILE A 40 -3.68 3.27 -0.90
N TYR A 41 -4.09 4.25 -1.71
CA TYR A 41 -3.18 5.37 -2.01
C TYR A 41 -2.88 6.21 -0.78
N ALA A 42 -3.86 6.41 0.10
CA ALA A 42 -3.62 7.09 1.37
C ALA A 42 -2.61 6.30 2.21
N ALA A 43 -2.76 4.98 2.27
CA ALA A 43 -1.84 4.11 3.01
C ALA A 43 -0.44 4.15 2.42
N ILE A 44 -0.33 4.12 1.10
CA ILE A 44 0.97 4.17 0.41
C ILE A 44 1.68 5.48 0.71
N GLY A 45 0.95 6.61 0.66
CA GLY A 45 1.53 7.90 0.99
C GLY A 45 2.09 7.94 2.41
N TRP A 46 1.35 7.38 3.35
CA TRP A 46 1.79 7.27 4.74
C TRP A 46 3.08 6.44 4.85
N LEU A 47 3.08 5.26 4.23
CA LEU A 47 4.25 4.36 4.29
C LEU A 47 5.46 4.94 3.56
N ALA A 48 5.23 5.62 2.45
CA ALA A 48 6.32 6.25 1.69
C ALA A 48 6.97 7.36 2.50
N ARG A 49 6.16 8.18 3.19
CA ARG A 49 6.69 9.24 4.05
C ARG A 49 7.52 8.68 5.19
N GLU A 50 7.17 7.49 5.67
CA GLU A 50 7.92 6.82 6.73
C GLU A 50 9.11 6.01 6.20
N SER A 51 9.36 6.07 4.91
CA SER A 51 10.46 5.34 4.24
C SER A 51 10.34 3.83 4.39
N LYS A 52 9.11 3.33 4.43
CA LYS A 52 8.87 1.88 4.57
C LYS A 52 8.60 1.19 3.26
N VAL A 53 8.25 1.94 2.22
CA VAL A 53 7.99 1.36 0.90
C VAL A 53 8.62 2.23 -0.19
N ASN A 54 8.90 1.61 -1.31
CA ASN A 54 9.23 2.28 -2.55
C ASN A 54 8.04 2.13 -3.49
N VAL A 55 7.79 3.15 -4.30
CA VAL A 55 6.64 3.19 -5.22
C VAL A 55 7.17 3.38 -6.63
N ASN A 56 6.75 2.51 -7.53
CA ASN A 56 7.17 2.57 -8.92
C ASN A 56 5.96 2.50 -9.84
N GLU A 57 5.74 3.55 -10.61
CA GLU A 57 4.62 3.59 -11.55
C GLU A 57 5.03 2.95 -12.87
N THR A 58 4.19 2.00 -13.33
CA THR A 58 4.37 1.37 -14.63
C THR A 58 3.29 1.89 -15.57
N GLU A 59 3.27 1.43 -16.82
CA GLU A 59 2.27 1.87 -17.79
C GLU A 59 0.84 1.44 -17.41
N THR A 60 0.72 0.34 -16.68
CA THR A 60 -0.59 -0.25 -16.39
C THR A 60 -0.99 -0.23 -14.92
N ASP A 61 -0.05 0.00 -14.01
CA ASP A 61 -0.32 -0.07 -12.59
C ASP A 61 0.78 0.64 -11.80
N VAL A 62 0.61 0.68 -10.49
CA VAL A 62 1.61 1.18 -9.56
C VAL A 62 2.08 0.01 -8.73
N GLU A 63 3.39 -0.18 -8.67
CA GLU A 63 4.01 -1.28 -7.94
C GLU A 63 4.60 -0.76 -6.64
N VAL A 64 4.33 -1.46 -5.54
CA VAL A 64 4.78 -1.07 -4.21
C VAL A 64 5.67 -2.17 -3.65
N THR A 65 6.84 -1.77 -3.17
CA THR A 65 7.84 -2.71 -2.66
C THR A 65 8.26 -2.29 -1.25
N LEU A 66 8.35 -3.25 -0.35
CA LEU A 66 8.89 -2.99 1.00
C LEU A 66 10.37 -2.63 0.91
N LEU A 67 10.77 -1.68 1.74
CA LEU A 67 12.17 -1.30 1.89
C LEU A 67 12.81 -2.00 3.06
#